data_e693220cb02f40642deb853040164c12
#
_entry.id   e693220cb02f40642deb853040164c12
#
_cell.length_a   1.000
_cell.length_b   1.000
_cell.length_c   1.000
_cell.angle_alpha   90.00
_cell.angle_beta   90.00
_cell.angle_gamma   90.00
#
_symmetry.space_group_name_H-M   'P 1'
#
loop_
_entity.id
_entity.type
_entity.pdbx_description
1 polymer ?
#
loop_
_entity_poly.entity_id
_entity_poly.type
_entity_poly.pdbx_seq_one_letter_code
_entity_poly.pdbx_strand_id
1 'polypeptide(L)'
;MEVKLPGSSRIDVADVLRGFAVMGIIVLHSVEHYNFYSYPETTASWMQFTDKVIWEAMFFTFGGKAYAIFALLFGFSFFIQDNRQLQQGRDFRGRFAWRLVLLFLFGNINAAFFTGEILVLYSIIGFVLIGVCRLSTRVVLGLAIICMLQPLAWWEFFSALVHPGQEIGQNLSNYYFGIAFEAQQGTSFWEMLKVNLWEGQLASLTWAWEHGRMFQTAALFMLGMLIGRTGLFLYTEQNLSLIHISEPTRPRLIS
;
A
#
# COMPACT_ATOMS: atom_id res chain seq x y z
N MET A 1 -24.28 -9.28 7.90
CA MET A 1 -24.86 -8.04 8.45
C MET A 1 -24.79 -7.01 7.34
N GLU A 2 -25.93 -6.65 6.76
CA GLU A 2 -26.01 -5.64 5.71
C GLU A 2 -25.86 -4.26 6.35
N VAL A 3 -24.76 -3.58 6.07
CA VAL A 3 -24.60 -2.18 6.47
C VAL A 3 -25.35 -1.32 5.46
N LYS A 4 -26.47 -0.73 5.90
CA LYS A 4 -27.28 0.17 5.07
C LYS A 4 -26.50 1.47 4.87
N LEU A 5 -25.83 1.62 3.73
CA LEU A 5 -25.13 2.85 3.38
C LEU A 5 -26.16 3.93 3.05
N PRO A 6 -26.04 5.17 3.59
CA PRO A 6 -26.88 6.28 3.14
C PRO A 6 -26.67 6.48 1.65
N GLY A 7 -27.76 6.73 0.91
CA GLY A 7 -27.71 6.93 -0.53
C GLY A 7 -26.71 8.03 -0.89
N SER A 8 -25.87 7.81 -1.89
CA SER A 8 -24.91 8.70 -2.55
C SER A 8 -24.02 9.63 -1.68
N SER A 9 -24.02 9.52 -0.34
CA SER A 9 -23.15 10.36 0.49
C SER A 9 -21.69 9.98 0.26
N ARG A 10 -20.92 10.96 -0.17
CA ARG A 10 -19.46 10.91 -0.27
C ARG A 10 -18.89 10.72 1.13
N ILE A 11 -17.90 9.87 1.28
CA ILE A 11 -17.24 9.66 2.58
C ILE A 11 -16.01 10.57 2.59
N ASP A 12 -16.21 11.82 2.99
CA ASP A 12 -15.20 12.87 2.91
C ASP A 12 -13.90 12.48 3.64
N VAL A 13 -13.99 11.81 4.79
CA VAL A 13 -12.81 11.33 5.54
C VAL A 13 -11.96 10.36 4.71
N ALA A 14 -12.59 9.44 3.96
CA ALA A 14 -11.84 8.50 3.12
C ALA A 14 -11.16 9.21 1.95
N ASP A 15 -11.80 10.25 1.39
CA ASP A 15 -11.22 11.03 0.29
C ASP A 15 -10.05 11.92 0.79
N VAL A 16 -10.16 12.52 1.97
CA VAL A 16 -9.08 13.28 2.61
C VAL A 16 -7.88 12.37 2.92
N LEU A 17 -8.10 11.20 3.53
CA LEU A 17 -7.04 10.24 3.83
C LEU A 17 -6.37 9.72 2.54
N ARG A 18 -7.14 9.52 1.48
CA ARG A 18 -6.60 9.12 0.18
C ARG A 18 -5.72 10.22 -0.43
N GLY A 19 -6.17 11.48 -0.38
CA GLY A 19 -5.38 12.63 -0.79
C GLY A 19 -4.08 12.77 -0.01
N PHE A 20 -4.14 12.62 1.32
CA PHE A 20 -2.96 12.63 2.18
C PHE A 20 -1.98 11.49 1.85
N ALA A 21 -2.48 10.27 1.65
CA ALA A 21 -1.65 9.13 1.30
C ALA A 21 -0.96 9.32 -0.06
N VAL A 22 -1.68 9.79 -1.08
CA VAL A 22 -1.12 10.08 -2.41
C VAL A 22 -0.07 11.18 -2.33
N MET A 23 -0.33 12.26 -1.59
CA MET A 23 0.64 13.33 -1.37
C MET A 23 1.92 12.79 -0.71
N GLY A 24 1.79 11.98 0.35
CA GLY A 24 2.94 11.38 1.02
C GLY A 24 3.75 10.45 0.10
N ILE A 25 3.09 9.69 -0.76
CA ILE A 25 3.75 8.82 -1.75
C ILE A 25 4.51 9.67 -2.78
N ILE A 26 3.90 10.74 -3.32
CA ILE A 26 4.55 11.63 -4.29
C ILE A 26 5.79 12.27 -3.67
N VAL A 27 5.68 12.76 -2.43
CA VAL A 27 6.81 13.36 -1.72
C VAL A 27 7.96 12.38 -1.54
N LEU A 28 7.69 11.14 -1.10
CA LEU A 28 8.72 10.10 -0.95
C LEU A 28 9.38 9.75 -2.29
N HIS A 29 8.58 9.49 -3.32
CA HIS A 29 9.13 9.16 -4.63
C HIS A 29 9.91 10.32 -5.26
N SER A 30 9.53 11.57 -4.98
CA SER A 30 10.34 12.73 -5.41
C SER A 30 11.73 12.72 -4.75
N VAL A 31 11.79 12.39 -3.45
CA VAL A 31 13.05 12.27 -2.72
C VAL A 31 13.90 11.12 -3.29
N GLU A 32 13.31 9.96 -3.54
CA GLU A 32 13.99 8.81 -4.15
C GLU A 32 14.50 9.12 -5.57
N HIS A 33 13.74 9.85 -6.36
CA HIS A 33 14.11 10.21 -7.74
C HIS A 33 15.32 11.14 -7.85
N TYR A 34 15.48 12.05 -6.88
CA TYR A 34 16.60 12.97 -6.84
C TYR A 34 17.85 12.40 -6.16
N ASN A 35 17.89 11.07 -5.93
CA ASN A 35 19.04 10.32 -5.45
C ASN A 35 19.63 10.84 -4.13
N PHE A 36 18.77 11.13 -3.16
CA PHE A 36 19.17 11.59 -1.84
C PHE A 36 19.94 10.56 -1.00
N TYR A 37 20.18 9.36 -1.56
CA TYR A 37 21.01 8.33 -0.92
C TYR A 37 22.50 8.59 -1.03
N SER A 38 22.93 9.48 -1.93
CA SER A 38 24.33 9.87 -2.09
C SER A 38 24.46 11.40 -2.05
N TYR A 39 25.15 11.90 -1.02
CA TYR A 39 25.43 13.32 -0.88
C TYR A 39 26.69 13.68 -1.68
N PRO A 40 26.72 14.84 -2.38
CA PRO A 40 27.94 15.32 -3.01
C PRO A 40 29.03 15.55 -1.96
N GLU A 41 30.22 15.02 -2.17
CA GLU A 41 31.35 15.12 -1.23
C GLU A 41 31.76 16.57 -0.92
N THR A 42 31.48 17.49 -1.87
CA THR A 42 31.81 18.93 -1.78
C THR A 42 30.75 19.75 -1.03
N THR A 43 29.68 19.15 -0.50
CA THR A 43 28.60 19.89 0.15
C THR A 43 29.03 20.41 1.53
N ALA A 44 28.70 21.66 1.86
CA ALA A 44 28.98 22.25 3.18
C ALA A 44 28.31 21.46 4.31
N SER A 45 28.99 21.35 5.46
CA SER A 45 28.54 20.52 6.60
C SER A 45 27.13 20.85 7.09
N TRP A 46 26.72 22.13 7.05
CA TRP A 46 25.38 22.54 7.43
C TRP A 46 24.32 22.05 6.44
N MET A 47 24.64 21.96 5.15
CA MET A 47 23.74 21.42 4.13
C MET A 47 23.56 19.92 4.34
N GLN A 48 24.64 19.17 4.55
CA GLN A 48 24.57 17.74 4.86
C GLN A 48 23.70 17.45 6.10
N PHE A 49 23.85 18.27 7.14
CA PHE A 49 23.01 18.18 8.34
C PHE A 49 21.54 18.43 8.01
N THR A 50 21.24 19.48 7.24
CA THR A 50 19.87 19.83 6.86
C THR A 50 19.23 18.74 6.01
N ASP A 51 19.96 18.22 5.03
CA ASP A 51 19.50 17.13 4.16
C ASP A 51 19.18 15.89 4.96
N LYS A 52 20.05 15.52 5.91
CA LYS A 52 19.81 14.39 6.80
C LYS A 52 18.55 14.58 7.65
N VAL A 53 18.36 15.76 8.24
CA VAL A 53 17.17 16.06 9.07
C VAL A 53 15.90 16.01 8.23
N ILE A 54 15.93 16.58 7.02
CA ILE A 54 14.77 16.54 6.11
C ILE A 54 14.47 15.09 5.72
N TRP A 55 15.50 14.32 5.35
CA TRP A 55 15.36 12.91 5.00
C TRP A 55 14.70 12.12 6.15
N GLU A 56 15.26 12.20 7.34
CA GLU A 56 14.74 11.49 8.51
C GLU A 56 13.30 11.90 8.83
N ALA A 57 12.99 13.20 8.77
CA ALA A 57 11.64 13.72 9.00
C ALA A 57 10.63 13.21 7.96
N MET A 58 11.01 13.17 6.68
CA MET A 58 10.18 12.69 5.58
C MET A 58 9.89 11.19 5.73
N PHE A 59 10.93 10.39 5.96
CA PHE A 59 10.77 8.94 6.15
C PHE A 59 10.04 8.62 7.45
N PHE A 60 10.29 9.35 8.52
CA PHE A 60 9.53 9.19 9.77
C PHE A 60 8.04 9.52 9.57
N THR A 61 7.71 10.55 8.80
CA THR A 61 6.32 10.99 8.63
C THR A 61 5.55 10.12 7.64
N PHE A 62 6.15 9.81 6.49
CA PHE A 62 5.45 9.18 5.36
C PHE A 62 5.91 7.75 5.08
N GLY A 63 7.14 7.37 5.44
CA GLY A 63 7.72 6.07 5.15
C GLY A 63 6.86 4.92 5.67
N GLY A 64 6.40 4.06 4.80
CA GLY A 64 5.50 2.94 5.10
C GLY A 64 4.09 3.31 5.54
N LYS A 65 3.85 4.52 6.10
CA LYS A 65 2.54 4.94 6.60
C LYS A 65 1.60 5.35 5.46
N ALA A 66 2.08 6.15 4.53
CA ALA A 66 1.32 6.55 3.35
C ALA A 66 0.88 5.33 2.54
N TYR A 67 1.80 4.39 2.32
CA TYR A 67 1.50 3.10 1.71
C TYR A 67 0.42 2.31 2.47
N ALA A 68 0.54 2.20 3.80
CA ALA A 68 -0.42 1.44 4.61
C ALA A 68 -1.82 2.05 4.58
N ILE A 69 -1.92 3.38 4.67
CA ILE A 69 -3.19 4.11 4.55
C ILE A 69 -3.80 3.87 3.17
N PHE A 70 -3.00 3.95 2.10
CA PHE A 70 -3.48 3.75 0.74
C PHE A 70 -3.97 2.31 0.52
N ALA A 71 -3.26 1.31 1.05
CA ALA A 71 -3.66 -0.09 1.01
C ALA A 71 -4.96 -0.36 1.78
N LEU A 72 -5.10 0.18 2.99
CA LEU A 72 -6.35 0.09 3.76
C LEU A 72 -7.53 0.71 3.00
N LEU A 73 -7.34 1.88 2.43
CA LEU A 73 -8.38 2.57 1.66
C LEU A 73 -8.74 1.87 0.35
N PHE A 74 -7.81 1.09 -0.21
CA PHE A 74 -8.09 0.24 -1.37
C PHE A 74 -9.11 -0.85 -1.01
N GLY A 75 -8.86 -1.60 0.08
CA GLY A 75 -9.81 -2.61 0.59
C GLY A 75 -11.14 -2.02 1.06
N PHE A 76 -11.11 -0.87 1.73
CA PHE A 76 -12.31 -0.12 2.13
C PHE A 76 -13.15 0.30 0.92
N SER A 77 -12.51 0.84 -0.11
CA SER A 77 -13.17 1.26 -1.36
C SER A 77 -13.80 0.10 -2.11
N PHE A 78 -13.12 -1.06 -2.11
CA PHE A 78 -13.69 -2.29 -2.64
C PHE A 78 -14.99 -2.65 -1.93
N PHE A 79 -14.98 -2.68 -0.59
CA PHE A 79 -16.18 -3.01 0.20
C PHE A 79 -17.35 -2.07 -0.10
N ILE A 80 -17.12 -0.76 -0.12
CA ILE A 80 -18.18 0.23 -0.40
C ILE A 80 -18.83 -0.02 -1.76
N GLN A 81 -18.01 -0.31 -2.78
CA GLN A 81 -18.51 -0.55 -4.13
C GLN A 81 -19.22 -1.91 -4.24
N ASP A 82 -18.66 -2.96 -3.64
CA ASP A 82 -19.27 -4.30 -3.62
C ASP A 82 -20.62 -4.27 -2.88
N ASN A 83 -20.68 -3.66 -1.71
CA ASN A 83 -21.91 -3.55 -0.92
C ASN A 83 -23.01 -2.76 -1.65
N ARG A 84 -22.66 -1.66 -2.33
CA ARG A 84 -23.61 -0.91 -3.15
C ARG A 84 -24.19 -1.73 -4.32
N GLN A 85 -23.33 -2.52 -4.98
CA GLN A 85 -23.78 -3.37 -6.09
C GLN A 85 -24.64 -4.53 -5.59
N LEU A 86 -24.29 -5.12 -4.45
CA LEU A 86 -25.11 -6.16 -3.80
C LEU A 86 -26.50 -5.67 -3.43
N GLN A 87 -26.63 -4.47 -2.87
CA GLN A 87 -27.95 -3.86 -2.57
C GLN A 87 -28.81 -3.65 -3.82
N GLN A 88 -28.18 -3.58 -4.99
CA GLN A 88 -28.85 -3.52 -6.30
C GLN A 88 -29.05 -4.90 -6.94
N GLY A 89 -28.76 -5.99 -6.22
CA GLY A 89 -28.82 -7.36 -6.74
C GLY A 89 -27.75 -7.69 -7.80
N ARG A 90 -26.67 -6.93 -7.85
CA ARG A 90 -25.60 -7.11 -8.85
C ARG A 90 -24.32 -7.60 -8.20
N ASP A 91 -23.58 -8.48 -8.89
CA ASP A 91 -22.25 -8.93 -8.46
C ASP A 91 -21.17 -7.96 -8.97
N PHE A 92 -20.38 -7.43 -8.03
CA PHE A 92 -19.30 -6.48 -8.34
C PHE A 92 -17.97 -7.16 -8.72
N ARG A 93 -17.77 -8.44 -8.37
CA ARG A 93 -16.49 -9.15 -8.51
C ARG A 93 -15.91 -9.10 -9.92
N GLY A 94 -16.73 -9.35 -10.94
CA GLY A 94 -16.28 -9.28 -12.34
C GLY A 94 -15.82 -7.88 -12.77
N ARG A 95 -16.55 -6.85 -12.36
CA ARG A 95 -16.13 -5.44 -12.62
C ARG A 95 -14.85 -5.09 -11.89
N PHE A 96 -14.69 -5.57 -10.67
CA PHE A 96 -13.48 -5.32 -9.90
C PHE A 96 -12.28 -6.06 -10.51
N ALA A 97 -12.44 -7.32 -10.91
CA ALA A 97 -11.41 -8.06 -11.65
C ALA A 97 -10.94 -7.31 -12.89
N TRP A 98 -11.88 -6.77 -13.68
CA TRP A 98 -11.54 -5.94 -14.84
C TRP A 98 -10.73 -4.69 -14.46
N ARG A 99 -11.10 -4.02 -13.35
CA ARG A 99 -10.34 -2.88 -12.83
C ARG A 99 -8.92 -3.26 -12.38
N LEU A 100 -8.74 -4.46 -11.81
CA LEU A 100 -7.42 -4.97 -11.48
C LEU A 100 -6.57 -5.24 -12.72
N VAL A 101 -7.19 -5.77 -13.80
CA VAL A 101 -6.49 -5.94 -15.09
C VAL A 101 -6.07 -4.59 -15.67
N LEU A 102 -6.93 -3.58 -15.63
CA LEU A 102 -6.57 -2.22 -16.06
C LEU A 102 -5.46 -1.64 -15.18
N LEU A 103 -5.54 -1.84 -13.85
CA LEU A 103 -4.50 -1.40 -12.92
C LEU A 103 -3.16 -2.08 -13.21
N PHE A 104 -3.19 -3.37 -13.54
CA PHE A 104 -2.00 -4.11 -13.97
C PHE A 104 -1.39 -3.52 -15.24
N LEU A 105 -2.21 -3.21 -16.25
CA LEU A 105 -1.73 -2.59 -17.48
C LEU A 105 -1.11 -1.21 -17.26
N PHE A 106 -1.79 -0.36 -16.48
CA PHE A 106 -1.24 0.96 -16.12
C PHE A 106 0.02 0.86 -15.25
N GLY A 107 0.06 -0.11 -14.33
CA GLY A 107 1.25 -0.40 -13.54
C GLY A 107 2.44 -0.80 -14.42
N ASN A 108 2.22 -1.62 -15.46
CA ASN A 108 3.27 -1.98 -16.43
C ASN A 108 3.75 -0.77 -17.25
N ILE A 109 2.86 0.13 -17.63
CA ILE A 109 3.26 1.37 -18.32
C ILE A 109 4.13 2.22 -17.39
N ASN A 110 3.74 2.37 -16.13
CA ASN A 110 4.51 3.13 -15.15
C ASN A 110 5.85 2.45 -14.83
N ALA A 111 5.87 1.13 -14.69
CA ALA A 111 7.06 0.34 -14.43
C ALA A 111 8.15 0.49 -15.51
N ALA A 112 7.76 0.78 -16.75
CA ALA A 112 8.73 1.07 -17.82
C ALA A 112 9.62 2.29 -17.50
N PHE A 113 9.10 3.23 -16.69
CA PHE A 113 9.78 4.48 -16.34
C PHE A 113 10.27 4.52 -14.89
N PHE A 114 9.73 3.67 -14.02
CA PHE A 114 10.03 3.68 -12.59
C PHE A 114 10.05 2.26 -12.00
N THR A 115 11.21 1.82 -11.53
CA THR A 115 11.42 0.47 -10.97
C THR A 115 10.77 0.24 -9.60
N GLY A 116 10.39 1.29 -8.87
CA GLY A 116 9.69 1.21 -7.57
C GLY A 116 8.17 1.04 -7.68
N GLU A 117 7.66 0.47 -8.79
CA GLU A 117 6.24 0.39 -9.10
C GLU A 117 5.45 -0.55 -8.16
N ILE A 118 4.39 -0.02 -7.56
CA ILE A 118 3.55 -0.75 -6.60
C ILE A 118 2.17 -1.14 -7.18
N LEU A 119 1.71 -0.52 -8.27
CA LEU A 119 0.38 -0.78 -8.84
C LEU A 119 0.26 -2.20 -9.39
N VAL A 120 1.36 -2.75 -9.93
CA VAL A 120 1.43 -4.15 -10.36
C VAL A 120 1.21 -5.08 -9.17
N LEU A 121 1.89 -4.84 -8.05
CA LEU A 121 1.70 -5.59 -6.81
C LEU A 121 0.24 -5.49 -6.31
N TYR A 122 -0.33 -4.28 -6.29
CA TYR A 122 -1.73 -4.05 -5.87
C TYR A 122 -2.73 -4.75 -6.78
N SER A 123 -2.47 -4.79 -8.08
CA SER A 123 -3.34 -5.48 -9.03
C SER A 123 -3.38 -6.99 -8.78
N ILE A 124 -2.22 -7.60 -8.53
CA ILE A 124 -2.10 -9.05 -8.26
C ILE A 124 -2.76 -9.37 -6.91
N ILE A 125 -2.40 -8.67 -5.84
CA ILE A 125 -2.92 -8.92 -4.49
C ILE A 125 -4.40 -8.55 -4.36
N GLY A 126 -4.87 -7.60 -5.16
CA GLY A 126 -6.28 -7.21 -5.20
C GLY A 126 -7.25 -8.37 -5.46
N PHE A 127 -6.82 -9.42 -6.15
CA PHE A 127 -7.62 -10.63 -6.36
C PHE A 127 -7.96 -11.35 -5.05
N VAL A 128 -7.17 -11.20 -4.00
CA VAL A 128 -7.48 -11.74 -2.66
C VAL A 128 -8.83 -11.21 -2.17
N LEU A 129 -9.14 -9.92 -2.40
CA LEU A 129 -10.43 -9.33 -2.01
C LEU A 129 -11.61 -10.03 -2.68
N ILE A 130 -11.47 -10.43 -3.95
CA ILE A 130 -12.50 -11.19 -4.68
C ILE A 130 -12.73 -12.55 -4.04
N GLY A 131 -11.66 -13.22 -3.61
CA GLY A 131 -11.73 -14.54 -2.95
C GLY A 131 -12.36 -14.47 -1.56
N VAL A 132 -12.07 -13.42 -0.79
CA VAL A 132 -12.49 -13.34 0.62
C VAL A 132 -13.76 -12.52 0.86
N CYS A 133 -14.27 -11.78 -0.14
CA CYS A 133 -15.39 -10.85 0.06
C CYS A 133 -16.68 -11.49 0.54
N ARG A 134 -16.92 -12.78 0.28
CA ARG A 134 -18.11 -13.53 0.71
C ARG A 134 -17.89 -14.32 2.00
N LEU A 135 -16.66 -14.35 2.52
CA LEU A 135 -16.35 -15.05 3.77
C LEU A 135 -16.84 -14.25 4.99
N SER A 136 -17.04 -14.97 6.10
CA SER A 136 -17.44 -14.33 7.35
C SER A 136 -16.36 -13.36 7.87
N THR A 137 -16.78 -12.33 8.60
CA THR A 137 -15.88 -11.33 9.18
C THR A 137 -14.79 -11.96 10.06
N ARG A 138 -15.12 -13.02 10.82
CA ARG A 138 -14.16 -13.72 11.69
C ARG A 138 -13.08 -14.44 10.88
N VAL A 139 -13.46 -15.09 9.78
CA VAL A 139 -12.51 -15.79 8.89
C VAL A 139 -11.58 -14.78 8.21
N VAL A 140 -12.13 -13.69 7.66
CA VAL A 140 -11.33 -12.66 7.01
C VAL A 140 -10.37 -12.01 8.01
N LEU A 141 -10.81 -11.75 9.24
CA LEU A 141 -9.94 -11.23 10.30
C LEU A 141 -8.81 -12.21 10.64
N GLY A 142 -9.12 -13.50 10.78
CA GLY A 142 -8.12 -14.54 11.01
C GLY A 142 -7.07 -14.59 9.90
N LEU A 143 -7.51 -14.57 8.63
CA LEU A 143 -6.60 -14.52 7.48
C LEU A 143 -5.74 -13.24 7.46
N ALA A 144 -6.33 -12.08 7.77
CA ALA A 144 -5.59 -10.83 7.86
C ALA A 144 -4.53 -10.88 8.97
N ILE A 145 -4.84 -11.44 10.14
CA ILE A 145 -3.88 -11.62 11.23
C ILE A 145 -2.75 -12.55 10.81
N ILE A 146 -3.05 -13.70 10.20
CA ILE A 146 -2.05 -14.65 9.71
C ILE A 146 -1.10 -13.96 8.71
N CYS A 147 -1.64 -13.22 7.75
CA CYS A 147 -0.82 -12.47 6.80
C CYS A 147 0.02 -11.38 7.49
N MET A 148 -0.53 -10.68 8.50
CA MET A 148 0.20 -9.64 9.23
C MET A 148 1.34 -10.21 10.09
N LEU A 149 1.21 -11.44 10.57
CA LEU A 149 2.26 -12.16 11.32
C LEU A 149 3.43 -12.59 10.44
N GLN A 150 3.41 -12.34 9.13
CA GLN A 150 4.53 -12.62 8.22
C GLN A 150 4.98 -14.09 8.25
N PRO A 151 4.17 -15.04 7.79
CA PRO A 151 4.45 -16.48 7.93
C PRO A 151 5.76 -16.89 7.24
N LEU A 152 6.17 -16.20 6.17
CA LEU A 152 7.42 -16.46 5.49
C LEU A 152 8.63 -16.14 6.39
N ALA A 153 8.61 -14.99 7.06
CA ALA A 153 9.68 -14.59 7.98
C ALA A 153 9.83 -15.58 9.15
N TRP A 154 8.71 -16.12 9.65
CA TRP A 154 8.76 -17.18 10.66
C TRP A 154 9.34 -18.47 10.11
N TRP A 155 8.98 -18.85 8.90
CA TRP A 155 9.55 -20.01 8.23
C TRP A 155 11.08 -19.87 8.06
N GLU A 156 11.56 -18.75 7.59
CA GLU A 156 12.98 -18.44 7.45
C GLU A 156 13.69 -18.48 8.81
N PHE A 157 13.12 -17.86 9.83
CA PHE A 157 13.65 -17.86 11.19
C PHE A 157 13.80 -19.29 11.75
N PHE A 158 12.76 -20.12 11.65
CA PHE A 158 12.85 -21.51 12.13
C PHE A 158 13.79 -22.36 11.28
N SER A 159 13.84 -22.14 9.98
CA SER A 159 14.79 -22.81 9.10
C SER A 159 16.24 -22.47 9.46
N ALA A 160 16.52 -21.21 9.79
CA ALA A 160 17.83 -20.77 10.26
C ALA A 160 18.24 -21.44 11.58
N LEU A 161 17.31 -21.65 12.49
CA LEU A 161 17.58 -22.34 13.75
C LEU A 161 17.91 -23.82 13.56
N VAL A 162 17.24 -24.48 12.60
CA VAL A 162 17.43 -25.92 12.33
C VAL A 162 18.69 -26.18 11.49
N HIS A 163 19.05 -25.24 10.61
CA HIS A 163 20.21 -25.38 9.70
C HIS A 163 21.19 -24.22 9.88
N PRO A 164 21.87 -24.12 11.02
CA PRO A 164 22.82 -23.04 11.26
C PRO A 164 23.99 -23.11 10.26
N GLY A 165 24.18 -22.01 9.51
CA GLY A 165 25.23 -21.88 8.50
C GLY A 165 24.76 -22.03 7.04
N GLN A 166 23.49 -22.32 6.78
CA GLN A 166 22.92 -22.12 5.46
C GLN A 166 22.55 -20.64 5.25
N GLU A 167 22.98 -20.06 4.15
CA GLU A 167 22.45 -18.77 3.71
C GLU A 167 20.97 -18.95 3.38
N ILE A 168 20.11 -18.46 4.27
CA ILE A 168 18.67 -18.51 4.11
C ILE A 168 18.24 -17.19 3.49
N GLY A 169 17.74 -17.29 2.26
CA GLY A 169 17.27 -16.14 1.49
C GLY A 169 18.34 -15.61 0.54
N GLN A 170 18.26 -16.02 -0.72
CA GLN A 170 18.95 -15.30 -1.77
C GLN A 170 18.28 -13.95 -1.92
N ASN A 171 19.00 -12.85 -1.76
CA ASN A 171 18.53 -11.49 -2.07
C ASN A 171 18.44 -11.32 -3.60
N LEU A 172 17.49 -12.04 -4.19
CA LEU A 172 17.26 -12.05 -5.63
C LEU A 172 16.82 -10.67 -6.12
N SER A 173 16.12 -9.92 -5.25
CA SER A 173 15.74 -8.54 -5.53
C SER A 173 16.94 -7.65 -5.77
N ASN A 174 17.99 -7.76 -4.96
CA ASN A 174 19.21 -6.98 -5.12
C ASN A 174 19.92 -7.26 -6.46
N TYR A 175 19.90 -8.50 -6.91
CA TYR A 175 20.44 -8.88 -8.22
C TYR A 175 19.69 -8.17 -9.35
N TYR A 176 18.36 -8.22 -9.34
CA TYR A 176 17.54 -7.57 -10.37
C TYR A 176 17.57 -6.05 -10.28
N PHE A 177 17.63 -5.46 -9.07
CA PHE A 177 17.83 -4.02 -8.91
C PHE A 177 19.18 -3.57 -9.46
N GLY A 178 20.24 -4.37 -9.29
CA GLY A 178 21.55 -4.11 -9.87
C GLY A 178 21.48 -3.97 -11.41
N ILE A 179 20.84 -4.93 -12.09
CA ILE A 179 20.64 -4.88 -13.54
C ILE A 179 19.84 -3.65 -13.96
N ALA A 180 18.73 -3.35 -13.25
CA ALA A 180 17.90 -2.20 -13.56
C ALA A 180 18.67 -0.88 -13.37
N PHE A 181 19.47 -0.79 -12.32
CA PHE A 181 20.28 0.39 -12.03
C PHE A 181 21.40 0.60 -13.07
N GLU A 182 22.08 -0.44 -13.51
CA GLU A 182 23.06 -0.35 -14.60
C GLU A 182 22.43 0.13 -15.90
N ALA A 183 21.24 -0.39 -16.25
CA ALA A 183 20.52 0.05 -17.44
C ALA A 183 20.08 1.52 -17.37
N GLN A 184 19.72 2.02 -16.16
CA GLN A 184 19.36 3.43 -15.95
C GLN A 184 20.54 4.37 -16.07
N GLN A 185 21.75 3.92 -15.75
CA GLN A 185 22.99 4.69 -15.96
C GLN A 185 23.51 4.62 -17.40
N GLY A 186 22.96 3.72 -18.20
CA GLY A 186 23.29 3.54 -19.60
C GLY A 186 22.86 4.71 -20.49
N THR A 187 23.31 4.71 -21.73
CA THR A 187 22.99 5.76 -22.71
C THR A 187 21.77 5.42 -23.58
N SER A 188 21.25 4.20 -23.48
CA SER A 188 20.16 3.69 -24.33
C SER A 188 18.82 3.75 -23.60
N PHE A 189 17.98 4.68 -23.99
CA PHE A 189 16.60 4.79 -23.46
C PHE A 189 15.76 3.53 -23.71
N TRP A 190 15.89 2.92 -24.86
CA TRP A 190 15.13 1.71 -25.20
C TRP A 190 15.56 0.48 -24.41
N GLU A 191 16.83 0.39 -24.09
CA GLU A 191 17.35 -0.67 -23.23
C GLU A 191 16.85 -0.51 -21.80
N MET A 192 16.90 0.70 -21.26
CA MET A 192 16.34 1.04 -19.96
C MET A 192 14.86 0.64 -19.86
N LEU A 193 14.03 0.99 -20.86
CA LEU A 193 12.61 0.62 -20.86
C LEU A 193 12.41 -0.90 -20.84
N LYS A 194 13.17 -1.65 -21.64
CA LYS A 194 13.08 -3.11 -21.69
C LYS A 194 13.46 -3.74 -20.36
N VAL A 195 14.58 -3.33 -19.80
CA VAL A 195 15.07 -3.82 -18.51
C VAL A 195 14.09 -3.49 -17.40
N ASN A 196 13.57 -2.27 -17.34
CA ASN A 196 12.58 -1.90 -16.34
C ASN A 196 11.30 -2.73 -16.43
N LEU A 197 10.82 -3.05 -17.65
CA LEU A 197 9.62 -3.85 -17.88
C LEU A 197 9.77 -5.31 -17.46
N TRP A 198 10.97 -5.85 -17.40
CA TRP A 198 11.21 -7.25 -17.05
C TRP A 198 12.00 -7.37 -15.74
N GLU A 199 13.27 -7.04 -15.74
CA GLU A 199 14.15 -7.16 -14.55
C GLU A 199 13.72 -6.19 -13.44
N GLY A 200 13.34 -4.96 -13.78
CA GLY A 200 12.84 -3.98 -12.83
C GLY A 200 11.55 -4.41 -12.13
N GLN A 201 10.62 -5.04 -12.87
CA GLN A 201 9.43 -5.61 -12.24
C GLN A 201 9.73 -6.85 -11.41
N LEU A 202 10.64 -7.73 -11.88
CA LEU A 202 11.10 -8.87 -11.08
C LEU A 202 11.77 -8.37 -9.79
N ALA A 203 12.58 -7.30 -9.86
CA ALA A 203 13.17 -6.67 -8.68
C ALA A 203 12.10 -6.25 -7.66
N SER A 204 11.09 -5.50 -8.10
CA SER A 204 10.01 -5.05 -7.22
C SER A 204 9.17 -6.17 -6.63
N LEU A 205 8.83 -7.19 -7.42
CA LEU A 205 8.02 -8.32 -6.96
C LEU A 205 8.80 -9.25 -6.04
N THR A 206 10.07 -9.56 -6.35
CA THR A 206 10.93 -10.36 -5.47
C THR A 206 11.21 -9.63 -4.17
N TRP A 207 11.48 -8.32 -4.22
CA TRP A 207 11.61 -7.49 -3.02
C TRP A 207 10.35 -7.52 -2.16
N ALA A 208 9.18 -7.39 -2.78
CA ALA A 208 7.91 -7.45 -2.05
C ALA A 208 7.67 -8.82 -1.41
N TRP A 209 8.16 -9.90 -2.02
CA TRP A 209 8.13 -11.24 -1.45
C TRP A 209 9.11 -11.37 -0.30
N GLU A 210 10.39 -11.09 -0.51
CA GLU A 210 11.48 -11.22 0.45
C GLU A 210 11.26 -10.38 1.73
N HIS A 211 10.63 -9.19 1.59
CA HIS A 211 10.32 -8.31 2.73
C HIS A 211 8.89 -8.46 3.26
N GLY A 212 8.17 -9.53 2.87
CA GLY A 212 6.82 -9.82 3.34
C GLY A 212 5.77 -8.79 2.96
N ARG A 213 6.06 -7.89 2.02
CA ARG A 213 5.14 -6.84 1.57
C ARG A 213 3.88 -7.41 0.90
N MET A 214 3.98 -8.57 0.25
CA MET A 214 2.81 -9.24 -0.33
C MET A 214 1.79 -9.61 0.75
N PHE A 215 2.25 -10.23 1.84
CA PHE A 215 1.39 -10.60 2.98
C PHE A 215 0.85 -9.36 3.69
N GLN A 216 1.69 -8.36 3.92
CA GLN A 216 1.28 -7.10 4.53
C GLN A 216 0.20 -6.39 3.70
N THR A 217 0.38 -6.30 2.36
CA THR A 217 -0.61 -5.68 1.47
C THR A 217 -1.93 -6.43 1.50
N ALA A 218 -1.90 -7.76 1.41
CA ALA A 218 -3.10 -8.60 1.49
C ALA A 218 -3.84 -8.38 2.83
N ALA A 219 -3.11 -8.34 3.95
CA ALA A 219 -3.66 -8.06 5.26
C ALA A 219 -4.31 -6.68 5.32
N LEU A 220 -3.62 -5.63 4.86
CA LEU A 220 -4.15 -4.27 4.85
C LEU A 220 -5.40 -4.14 3.96
N PHE A 221 -5.45 -4.81 2.81
CA PHE A 221 -6.64 -4.86 1.97
C PHE A 221 -7.81 -5.52 2.70
N MET A 222 -7.59 -6.66 3.35
CA MET A 222 -8.61 -7.35 4.15
C MET A 222 -9.06 -6.49 5.34
N LEU A 223 -8.15 -5.86 6.06
CA LEU A 223 -8.48 -4.96 7.18
C LEU A 223 -9.29 -3.75 6.70
N GLY A 224 -8.91 -3.14 5.58
CA GLY A 224 -9.69 -2.06 4.97
C GLY A 224 -11.12 -2.48 4.61
N MET A 225 -11.29 -3.66 4.03
CA MET A 225 -12.61 -4.25 3.78
C MET A 225 -13.38 -4.49 5.09
N LEU A 226 -12.73 -4.96 6.14
CA LEU A 226 -13.34 -5.17 7.45
C LEU A 226 -13.79 -3.85 8.10
N ILE A 227 -12.98 -2.80 8.02
CA ILE A 227 -13.36 -1.44 8.47
C ILE A 227 -14.63 -0.99 7.73
N GLY A 228 -14.73 -1.26 6.43
CA GLY A 228 -15.96 -1.00 5.67
C GLY A 228 -17.17 -1.76 6.24
N ARG A 229 -17.00 -3.03 6.62
CA ARG A 229 -18.07 -3.85 7.20
C ARG A 229 -18.54 -3.35 8.57
N THR A 230 -17.68 -2.70 9.36
CA THR A 230 -18.08 -2.14 10.66
C THR A 230 -18.90 -0.86 10.52
N GLY A 231 -18.87 -0.21 9.36
CA GLY A 231 -19.53 1.06 9.15
C GLY A 231 -18.90 2.24 9.90
N LEU A 232 -17.65 2.12 10.34
CA LEU A 232 -16.94 3.09 11.19
C LEU A 232 -16.93 4.52 10.60
N PHE A 233 -16.83 4.64 9.29
CA PHE A 233 -16.82 5.94 8.59
C PHE A 233 -18.21 6.43 8.15
N LEU A 234 -19.29 5.77 8.60
CA LEU A 234 -20.64 6.26 8.37
C LEU A 234 -20.98 7.30 9.43
N TYR A 235 -21.56 8.40 9.00
CA TYR A 235 -22.11 9.43 9.89
C TYR A 235 -23.35 8.88 10.61
N THR A 236 -23.15 8.11 11.67
CA THR A 236 -24.19 7.70 12.60
C THR A 236 -23.99 8.48 13.90
N GLU A 237 -25.07 8.73 14.68
CA GLU A 237 -24.96 9.42 15.97
C GLU A 237 -23.92 8.76 16.90
N GLN A 238 -23.81 7.44 16.86
CA GLN A 238 -22.82 6.69 17.64
C GLN A 238 -21.37 6.95 17.18
N ASN A 239 -21.14 7.12 15.88
CA ASN A 239 -19.81 7.40 15.36
C ASN A 239 -19.43 8.88 15.53
N LEU A 240 -20.41 9.79 15.51
CA LEU A 240 -20.21 11.20 15.83
C LEU A 240 -19.75 11.39 17.27
N SER A 241 -20.26 10.61 18.21
CA SER A 241 -19.81 10.67 19.61
C SER A 241 -18.34 10.29 19.78
N LEU A 242 -17.82 9.36 18.99
CA LEU A 242 -16.40 8.98 18.99
C LEU A 242 -15.50 10.08 18.39
N ILE A 243 -16.00 10.83 17.44
CA ILE A 243 -15.29 11.96 16.81
C ILE A 243 -15.33 13.18 17.71
N HIS A 244 -16.47 13.45 18.39
CA HIS A 244 -16.66 14.59 19.28
C HIS A 244 -15.96 14.46 20.65
N ILE A 245 -15.46 13.30 21.03
CA ILE A 245 -14.62 13.15 22.23
C ILE A 245 -13.34 14.02 22.13
N SER A 246 -12.92 14.39 20.92
CA SER A 246 -11.74 15.23 20.69
C SER A 246 -12.05 16.72 20.44
N GLU A 247 -13.30 17.14 20.32
CA GLU A 247 -13.65 18.56 20.20
C GLU A 247 -13.90 19.17 21.59
N PRO A 248 -13.17 20.24 21.96
CA PRO A 248 -13.49 20.98 23.19
C PRO A 248 -14.90 21.55 23.04
N THR A 249 -15.76 21.23 24.02
CA THR A 249 -17.12 21.74 24.12
C THR A 249 -17.14 23.26 23.93
N ARG A 250 -17.58 23.73 22.77
CA ARG A 250 -17.91 25.16 22.60
C ARG A 250 -19.04 25.49 23.56
N PRO A 251 -18.89 26.44 24.48
CA PRO A 251 -19.99 26.87 25.33
C PRO A 251 -21.11 27.40 24.41
N ARG A 252 -22.30 26.81 24.52
CA ARG A 252 -23.51 27.40 23.92
C ARG A 252 -23.70 28.76 24.57
N LEU A 253 -23.45 29.82 23.84
CA LEU A 253 -23.94 31.15 24.19
C LEU A 253 -25.48 31.10 24.11
N ILE A 254 -26.10 31.04 25.29
CA ILE A 254 -27.54 31.22 25.44
C ILE A 254 -27.77 32.73 25.28
N SER A 255 -28.42 33.09 24.20
CA SER A 255 -29.01 34.42 23.98
C SER A 255 -30.50 34.37 24.27
#